data_01faa810b8376d5751f096ec2cbf14d7
#
_entry.id   01faa810b8376d5751f096ec2cbf14d7
#
_cell.length_a   1.000
_cell.length_b   1.000
_cell.length_c   1.000
_cell.angle_alpha   90.00
_cell.angle_beta   90.00
_cell.angle_gamma   90.00
#
_symmetry.space_group_name_H-M   'P 1'
#
loop_
_entity.id
_entity.type
_entity.pdbx_description
1 polymer ?
#
loop_
_entity_poly.entity_id
_entity_poly.type
_entity_poly.pdbx_seq_one_letter_code
_entity_poly.pdbx_strand_id
1 'polypeptide(L)'
;MDTSEGIYFVRHNNRAVLATIRRDGSPQQSPVTVGLVDEAIVMSTRETAYKVRNLRRDPRAWLCVVTDGWYGQWVQLSCTTEVVSLPDAMDGLVAYYRALSGEHPDWGDYRRAMVEDQRCLVRFTVLAAGPDVAG
;
A
#
# COMPACT_ATOMS: atom_id res chain seq x y z
N MET A 1 -8.72 -9.30 -16.35
CA MET A 1 -9.34 -8.71 -15.12
C MET A 1 -9.35 -7.21 -15.26
N ASP A 2 -10.45 -6.56 -14.94
CA ASP A 2 -10.47 -5.11 -14.92
C ASP A 2 -9.95 -4.55 -13.58
N THR A 3 -9.73 -3.24 -13.52
CA THR A 3 -9.15 -2.63 -12.33
C THR A 3 -10.06 -2.70 -11.12
N SER A 4 -11.39 -2.65 -11.33
CA SER A 4 -12.34 -2.74 -10.22
C SER A 4 -12.35 -4.14 -9.57
N GLU A 5 -12.16 -5.18 -10.35
CA GLU A 5 -12.01 -6.55 -9.82
C GLU A 5 -10.73 -6.69 -9.00
N GLY A 6 -9.65 -6.08 -9.46
CA GLY A 6 -8.40 -6.06 -8.70
C GLY A 6 -8.52 -5.32 -7.37
N ILE A 7 -9.19 -4.17 -7.37
CA ILE A 7 -9.46 -3.41 -6.14
C ILE A 7 -10.38 -4.21 -5.20
N TYR A 8 -11.38 -4.88 -5.76
CA TYR A 8 -12.27 -5.73 -4.95
C TYR A 8 -11.50 -6.86 -4.27
N PHE A 9 -10.50 -7.45 -4.95
CA PHE A 9 -9.66 -8.47 -4.35
C PHE A 9 -8.91 -7.96 -3.12
N VAL A 10 -8.44 -6.71 -3.14
CA VAL A 10 -7.76 -6.07 -2.00
C VAL A 10 -8.71 -5.89 -0.81
N ARG A 11 -10.00 -5.70 -1.06
CA ARG A 11 -10.99 -5.56 0.02
C ARG A 11 -10.96 -6.74 1.00
N HIS A 12 -10.66 -7.93 0.49
CA HIS A 12 -10.65 -9.16 1.28
C HIS A 12 -9.25 -9.71 1.54
N ASN A 13 -8.23 -9.11 0.94
CA ASN A 13 -6.85 -9.60 1.03
C ASN A 13 -5.91 -8.41 1.15
N ASN A 14 -5.30 -8.25 2.31
CA ASN A 14 -4.51 -7.07 2.61
C ASN A 14 -3.00 -7.30 2.60
N ARG A 15 -2.55 -8.50 2.27
CA ARG A 15 -1.13 -8.84 2.21
C ARG A 15 -0.64 -8.79 0.78
N ALA A 16 0.47 -8.11 0.57
CA ALA A 16 1.03 -7.97 -0.76
C ALA A 16 2.56 -7.94 -0.72
N VAL A 17 3.16 -8.23 -1.87
CA VAL A 17 4.55 -7.90 -2.12
C VAL A 17 4.55 -6.68 -3.02
N LEU A 18 5.23 -5.63 -2.57
CA LEU A 18 5.37 -4.37 -3.31
C LEU A 18 6.70 -4.38 -4.06
N ALA A 19 6.66 -4.07 -5.34
CA ALA A 19 7.86 -3.83 -6.15
C ALA A 19 7.92 -2.35 -6.53
N THR A 20 9.08 -1.74 -6.30
CA THR A 20 9.44 -0.38 -6.71
C THR A 20 10.73 -0.42 -7.51
N ILE A 21 11.09 0.68 -8.16
CA ILE A 21 12.25 0.73 -9.06
C ILE A 21 13.38 1.47 -8.37
N ARG A 22 14.53 0.77 -8.22
CA ARG A 22 15.75 1.36 -7.70
C ARG A 22 16.34 2.35 -8.72
N ARG A 23 17.29 3.15 -8.25
CA ARG A 23 17.98 4.12 -9.09
C ARG A 23 18.65 3.48 -10.32
N ASP A 24 19.14 2.26 -10.20
CA ASP A 24 19.78 1.54 -11.31
C ASP A 24 18.78 0.83 -12.23
N GLY A 25 17.48 0.97 -11.99
CA GLY A 25 16.42 0.35 -12.77
C GLY A 25 16.01 -1.04 -12.31
N SER A 26 16.69 -1.61 -11.32
CA SER A 26 16.34 -2.93 -10.80
C SER A 26 15.15 -2.84 -9.84
N PRO A 27 14.37 -3.92 -9.69
CA PRO A 27 13.25 -3.92 -8.75
C PRO A 27 13.74 -4.10 -7.31
N GLN A 28 13.06 -3.41 -6.39
CA GLN A 28 13.14 -3.70 -4.97
C GLN A 28 11.78 -4.22 -4.52
N GLN A 29 11.77 -5.35 -3.84
CA GLN A 29 10.55 -6.01 -3.39
C GLN A 29 10.53 -6.11 -1.88
N SER A 30 9.35 -5.92 -1.29
CA SER A 30 9.16 -6.08 0.16
C SER A 30 7.71 -6.44 0.47
N PRO A 31 7.49 -7.26 1.52
CA PRO A 31 6.13 -7.54 1.98
C PRO A 31 5.54 -6.29 2.63
N VAL A 32 4.28 -6.02 2.33
CA VAL A 32 3.55 -4.86 2.85
C VAL A 32 2.13 -5.27 3.20
N THR A 33 1.48 -4.45 4.02
CA THR A 33 0.05 -4.54 4.25
C THR A 33 -0.63 -3.36 3.59
N VAL A 34 -1.64 -3.63 2.78
CA VAL A 34 -2.41 -2.60 2.10
C VAL A 34 -3.85 -2.59 2.60
N GLY A 35 -4.49 -1.44 2.55
CA GLY A 35 -5.88 -1.28 2.93
C GLY A 35 -6.64 -0.44 1.92
N LEU A 36 -7.97 -0.47 1.99
CA LEU A 36 -8.82 0.39 1.20
C LEU A 36 -9.38 1.51 2.06
N VAL A 37 -9.19 2.73 1.60
CA VAL A 37 -9.79 3.94 2.19
C VAL A 37 -10.49 4.66 1.05
N ASP A 38 -11.83 4.74 1.11
CA ASP A 38 -12.65 5.37 0.07
C ASP A 38 -12.29 4.82 -1.33
N GLU A 39 -12.22 3.49 -1.44
CA GLU A 39 -11.89 2.76 -2.68
C GLU A 39 -10.48 3.01 -3.21
N ALA A 40 -9.62 3.71 -2.49
CA ALA A 40 -8.22 3.88 -2.82
C ALA A 40 -7.36 2.91 -2.01
N ILE A 41 -6.40 2.28 -2.66
CA ILE A 41 -5.43 1.41 -1.99
C ILE A 41 -4.37 2.30 -1.35
N VAL A 42 -4.13 2.09 -0.05
CA VAL A 42 -3.15 2.87 0.70
C VAL A 42 -2.29 1.96 1.57
N MET A 43 -1.10 2.46 1.92
CA MET A 43 -0.27 1.83 2.95
C MET A 43 0.45 2.89 3.77
N SER A 44 0.79 2.54 5.01
CA SER A 44 1.63 3.34 5.90
C SER A 44 3.07 2.82 5.82
N THR A 45 4.03 3.73 5.75
CA THR A 45 5.45 3.40 5.80
C THR A 45 6.23 4.57 6.39
N ARG A 46 7.53 4.42 6.56
CA ARG A 46 8.39 5.49 7.07
C ARG A 46 8.99 6.30 5.94
N GLU A 47 9.15 7.61 6.16
CA GLU A 47 9.80 8.51 5.22
C GLU A 47 11.21 8.03 4.81
N THR A 48 11.90 7.35 5.72
CA THR A 48 13.27 6.88 5.51
C THR A 48 13.38 5.55 4.77
N ALA A 49 12.25 4.90 4.47
CA ALA A 49 12.26 3.61 3.77
C ALA A 49 12.77 3.75 2.34
N TYR A 50 13.53 2.75 1.87
CA TYR A 50 14.03 2.74 0.49
C TYR A 50 12.88 2.80 -0.53
N LYS A 51 11.78 2.11 -0.25
CA LYS A 51 10.62 2.14 -1.14
C LYS A 51 10.07 3.55 -1.33
N VAL A 52 10.10 4.39 -0.29
CA VAL A 52 9.66 5.78 -0.39
C VAL A 52 10.60 6.59 -1.29
N ARG A 53 11.91 6.43 -1.12
CA ARG A 53 12.89 7.09 -1.99
C ARG A 53 12.71 6.68 -3.45
N ASN A 54 12.47 5.38 -3.67
CA ASN A 54 12.23 4.86 -5.01
C ASN A 54 10.96 5.46 -5.61
N LEU A 55 9.87 5.52 -4.86
CA LEU A 55 8.59 6.05 -5.34
C LEU A 55 8.62 7.56 -5.60
N ARG A 56 9.41 8.30 -4.85
CA ARG A 56 9.59 9.74 -5.13
C ARG A 56 10.36 10.00 -6.41
N ARG A 57 11.28 9.11 -6.77
CA ARG A 57 12.05 9.21 -7.99
C ARG A 57 11.27 8.67 -9.20
N ASP A 58 10.53 7.56 -8.99
CA ASP A 58 9.75 6.89 -10.03
C ASP A 58 8.46 6.38 -9.38
N PRO A 59 7.30 6.99 -9.68
CA PRO A 59 6.05 6.66 -8.98
C PRO A 59 5.42 5.33 -9.36
N ARG A 60 6.00 4.61 -10.32
CA ARG A 60 5.49 3.30 -10.71
C ARG A 60 5.69 2.28 -9.61
N ALA A 61 4.69 1.44 -9.42
CA ALA A 61 4.72 0.37 -8.42
C ALA A 61 3.87 -0.81 -8.86
N TRP A 62 4.22 -1.98 -8.38
CA TRP A 62 3.46 -3.20 -8.61
C TRP A 62 3.18 -3.87 -7.28
N LEU A 63 1.96 -4.32 -7.11
CA LEU A 63 1.53 -5.08 -5.94
C LEU A 63 1.16 -6.48 -6.38
N CYS A 64 1.79 -7.48 -5.79
CA CYS A 64 1.31 -8.85 -5.89
C CYS A 64 0.51 -9.14 -4.62
N VAL A 65 -0.80 -9.08 -4.73
CA VAL A 65 -1.72 -9.26 -3.60
C VAL A 65 -2.02 -10.74 -3.48
N VAL A 66 -1.86 -11.28 -2.28
CA VAL A 66 -1.98 -12.72 -2.01
C VAL A 66 -3.03 -12.97 -0.93
N THR A 67 -3.53 -14.19 -0.88
CA THR A 67 -4.41 -14.63 0.20
C THR A 67 -3.59 -15.00 1.44
N ASP A 68 -4.25 -15.07 2.59
CA ASP A 68 -3.61 -15.47 3.84
C ASP A 68 -3.03 -16.88 3.78
N GLY A 69 -3.60 -17.74 2.95
CA GLY A 69 -3.11 -19.10 2.75
C GLY A 69 -1.84 -19.21 1.92
N TRP A 70 -1.37 -18.12 1.36
CA TRP A 70 -0.19 -18.00 0.49
C TRP A 70 -0.41 -18.63 -0.90
N TYR A 71 -0.70 -19.92 -0.98
CA TYR A 71 -1.07 -20.56 -2.24
C TYR A 71 -2.53 -20.30 -2.56
N GLY A 72 -2.84 -20.22 -3.85
CA GLY A 72 -4.20 -20.03 -4.33
C GLY A 72 -4.29 -18.81 -5.23
N GLN A 73 -5.33 -18.04 -5.07
CA GLN A 73 -5.55 -16.84 -5.87
C GLN A 73 -4.55 -15.73 -5.50
N TRP A 74 -4.14 -15.02 -6.51
CA TRP A 74 -3.32 -13.83 -6.37
C TRP A 74 -3.62 -12.88 -7.53
N VAL A 75 -3.35 -11.60 -7.31
CA VAL A 75 -3.59 -10.58 -8.33
C VAL A 75 -2.38 -9.65 -8.35
N GLN A 76 -1.86 -9.39 -9.54
CA GLN A 76 -0.87 -8.34 -9.73
C GLN A 76 -1.58 -7.05 -10.14
N LEU A 77 -1.27 -5.96 -9.45
CA LEU A 77 -1.77 -4.63 -9.74
C LEU A 77 -0.60 -3.77 -10.22
N SER A 78 -0.73 -3.20 -11.41
CA SER A 78 0.20 -2.19 -11.90
C SER A 78 -0.34 -0.83 -11.51
N CYS A 79 0.48 -0.03 -10.81
CA CYS A 79 0.01 1.19 -10.17
C CYS A 79 0.92 2.36 -10.47
N THR A 80 0.37 3.55 -10.35
CA THR A 80 1.13 4.77 -10.06
C THR A 80 0.84 5.19 -8.62
N THR A 81 1.75 5.94 -8.00
CA THR A 81 1.67 6.22 -6.58
C THR A 81 1.82 7.69 -6.28
N GLU A 82 1.31 8.09 -5.11
CA GLU A 82 1.54 9.39 -4.52
C GLU A 82 2.00 9.18 -3.08
N VAL A 83 3.10 9.81 -2.70
CA VAL A 83 3.58 9.81 -1.31
C VAL A 83 3.08 11.08 -0.64
N VAL A 84 2.28 10.90 0.42
CA VAL A 84 1.72 12.00 1.20
C VAL A 84 2.43 12.05 2.55
N SER A 85 3.05 13.18 2.85
CA SER A 85 3.80 13.39 4.09
C SER A 85 2.92 14.03 5.16
N LEU A 86 3.35 13.91 6.43
CA LEU A 86 2.74 14.65 7.51
C LEU A 86 2.98 16.17 7.34
N PRO A 87 2.07 17.01 7.76
CA PRO A 87 0.83 16.70 8.48
C PRO A 87 -0.33 16.23 7.61
N ASP A 88 -0.27 16.39 6.29
CA ASP A 88 -1.37 16.08 5.36
C ASP A 88 -1.76 14.61 5.39
N ALA A 89 -0.81 13.72 5.69
CA ALA A 89 -1.04 12.28 5.72
C ALA A 89 -1.85 11.80 6.92
N MET A 90 -2.04 12.61 7.97
CA MET A 90 -2.55 12.10 9.24
C MET A 90 -3.94 11.48 9.14
N ASP A 91 -4.88 12.15 8.46
CA ASP A 91 -6.24 11.62 8.33
C ASP A 91 -6.24 10.30 7.55
N GLY A 92 -5.42 10.19 6.51
CA GLY A 92 -5.26 8.96 5.75
C GLY A 92 -4.64 7.83 6.57
N LEU A 93 -3.65 8.14 7.41
CA LEU A 93 -3.03 7.16 8.31
C LEU A 93 -4.04 6.63 9.34
N VAL A 94 -4.86 7.52 9.92
CA VAL A 94 -5.94 7.13 10.84
C VAL A 94 -6.94 6.22 10.12
N ALA A 95 -7.38 6.59 8.93
CA ALA A 95 -8.34 5.81 8.16
C ALA A 95 -7.77 4.44 7.76
N TYR A 96 -6.48 4.38 7.41
CA TYR A 96 -5.78 3.14 7.10
C TYR A 96 -5.75 2.19 8.31
N TYR A 97 -5.37 2.69 9.48
CA TYR A 97 -5.36 1.88 10.70
C TYR A 97 -6.77 1.35 10.99
N ARG A 98 -7.77 2.23 10.92
CA ARG A 98 -9.17 1.87 11.19
C ARG A 98 -9.67 0.79 10.22
N ALA A 99 -9.30 0.89 8.96
CA ALA A 99 -9.70 -0.09 7.94
C ALA A 99 -9.11 -1.49 8.21
N LEU A 100 -7.88 -1.56 8.72
CA LEU A 100 -7.18 -2.82 8.95
C LEU A 100 -7.42 -3.40 10.34
N SER A 101 -7.54 -2.56 11.36
CA SER A 101 -7.50 -2.97 12.76
C SER A 101 -8.67 -2.48 13.60
N GLY A 102 -9.57 -1.69 13.02
CA GLY A 102 -10.70 -1.09 13.75
C GLY A 102 -10.26 0.11 14.59
N GLU A 103 -11.04 0.44 15.62
CA GLU A 103 -10.79 1.60 16.45
C GLU A 103 -9.53 1.40 17.31
N HIS A 104 -8.67 2.41 17.31
CA HIS A 104 -7.52 2.44 18.20
C HIS A 104 -7.98 2.82 19.62
N PRO A 105 -7.41 2.22 20.67
CA PRO A 105 -7.78 2.56 22.06
C PRO A 105 -7.40 3.98 22.46
N ASP A 106 -6.44 4.60 21.77
CA ASP A 106 -5.98 5.96 22.08
C ASP A 106 -5.47 6.64 20.81
N TRP A 107 -6.34 7.36 20.12
CA TRP A 107 -5.99 8.05 18.87
C TRP A 107 -4.94 9.15 19.08
N GLY A 108 -4.91 9.78 20.25
CA GLY A 108 -3.88 10.76 20.57
C GLY A 108 -2.49 10.13 20.59
N ASP A 109 -2.37 8.97 21.20
CA ASP A 109 -1.13 8.22 21.23
C ASP A 109 -0.71 7.74 19.83
N TYR A 110 -1.67 7.23 19.05
CA TYR A 110 -1.43 6.83 17.66
C TYR A 110 -0.87 7.99 16.84
N ARG A 111 -1.48 9.17 16.94
CA ARG A 111 -1.04 10.36 16.19
C ARG A 111 0.39 10.77 16.58
N ARG A 112 0.71 10.74 17.88
CA ARG A 112 2.09 11.00 18.33
C ARG A 112 3.08 9.99 17.77
N ALA A 113 2.72 8.71 17.76
CA ALA A 113 3.57 7.64 17.22
C ALA A 113 3.83 7.83 15.73
N MET A 114 2.83 8.27 14.96
CA MET A 114 3.02 8.55 13.52
C MET A 114 4.06 9.64 13.29
N VAL A 115 4.03 10.69 14.10
CA VAL A 115 5.00 11.79 14.01
C VAL A 115 6.40 11.30 14.42
N GLU A 116 6.51 10.60 15.54
CA GLU A 116 7.79 10.09 16.04
C GLU A 116 8.43 9.10 15.07
N ASP A 117 7.65 8.23 14.47
CA ASP A 117 8.11 7.24 13.50
C ASP A 117 8.35 7.83 12.12
N GLN A 118 8.04 9.10 11.91
CA GLN A 118 8.13 9.76 10.60
C GLN A 118 7.35 9.00 9.52
N ARG A 119 6.11 8.63 9.84
CA ARG A 119 5.24 7.90 8.92
C ARG A 119 4.75 8.79 7.79
N CYS A 120 4.55 8.16 6.65
CA CYS A 120 3.87 8.75 5.48
C CYS A 120 2.85 7.76 4.94
N LEU A 121 1.95 8.27 4.12
CA LEU A 121 0.94 7.47 3.44
C LEU A 121 1.32 7.36 1.98
N VAL A 122 1.31 6.13 1.44
CA VAL A 122 1.42 5.90 0.00
C VAL A 122 0.04 5.55 -0.52
N ARG A 123 -0.41 6.30 -1.52
CA ARG A 123 -1.69 6.08 -2.19
C ARG A 123 -1.42 5.50 -3.57
N PHE A 124 -2.10 4.40 -3.89
CA PHE A 124 -1.94 3.70 -5.16
C PHE A 124 -3.13 3.96 -6.05
N THR A 125 -2.88 4.31 -7.32
CA THR A 125 -3.89 4.31 -8.36
C THR A 125 -3.63 3.11 -9.25
N VAL A 126 -4.61 2.22 -9.36
CA VAL A 126 -4.48 0.98 -10.15
C VAL A 126 -4.69 1.32 -11.62
N LEU A 127 -3.71 0.99 -12.46
CA LEU A 127 -3.74 1.20 -13.90
C LEU A 127 -4.14 -0.07 -14.64
N ALA A 128 -3.75 -1.24 -14.12
CA ALA A 128 -4.05 -2.53 -14.71
C ALA A 128 -4.05 -3.61 -13.62
N ALA A 129 -4.83 -4.65 -13.80
CA ALA A 129 -4.93 -5.80 -12.91
C ALA A 129 -4.81 -7.10 -13.71
N GLY A 130 -4.11 -8.07 -13.17
CA GLY A 130 -3.94 -9.39 -13.79
C GLY A 130 -2.54 -9.93 -13.57
N PRO A 131 -2.28 -11.20 -13.95
CA PRO A 131 -3.23 -12.13 -14.52
C PRO A 131 -4.34 -12.49 -13.53
N ASP A 132 -5.44 -13.01 -14.05
CA ASP A 132 -6.62 -13.37 -13.26
C ASP A 132 -6.73 -14.87 -13.03
N VAL A 133 -5.65 -15.58 -13.19
CA VAL A 133 -5.56 -17.01 -12.97
C VAL A 133 -4.51 -17.30 -11.91
N ALA A 134 -4.74 -18.36 -11.14
CA ALA A 134 -3.73 -18.90 -10.24
C ALA A 134 -2.59 -19.41 -11.09
N GLY A 135 -1.44 -18.75 -10.96
CA GLY A 135 -0.42 -18.92 -11.90
C GLY A 135 0.62 -19.90 -11.77
#